data_c64c036b8d75d6ebeade39a138a7413a
#
_entry.id   c64c036b8d75d6ebeade39a138a7413a
#
_cell.length_a   1.000
_cell.length_b   1.000
_cell.length_c   1.000
_cell.angle_alpha   90.00
_cell.angle_beta   90.00
_cell.angle_gamma   90.00
#
_symmetry.space_group_name_H-M   'P 1'
#
loop_
_entity.id
_entity.type
_entity.pdbx_description
1 polymer ?
#
loop_
_entity_poly.entity_id
_entity_poly.type
_entity_poly.pdbx_seq_one_letter_code
_entity_poly.pdbx_strand_id
1 'polypeptide(L)'
;MAPPPKQEPRVGAGVACQVHRHGRLDRGSALLLGQLDGLPQGHLLDFGCGAGVLGATLKRRYPHSQLTLLDVDAFAVESSRLTLAANGLEAEVIAGDGIDAAPTGLAAIVSNPPFHSGVHTNYQASEHLLRQAARHLDKGGELRLVANSFLKYPPLIEQHLGPCKTLIEADGFRIYSARRC
;
A
#
# COMPACT_ATOMS: atom_id res chain seq x y z
N MET A 1 7.81 24.39 25.92
CA MET A 1 7.70 22.94 26.08
C MET A 1 7.44 22.38 24.71
N ALA A 2 8.40 21.66 24.15
CA ALA A 2 8.25 21.07 22.81
C ALA A 2 7.20 19.94 22.85
N PRO A 3 6.35 19.78 21.81
CA PRO A 3 5.42 18.67 21.76
C PRO A 3 6.20 17.34 21.75
N PRO A 4 5.67 16.28 22.37
CA PRO A 4 6.34 14.98 22.36
C PRO A 4 6.52 14.51 20.90
N PRO A 5 7.63 13.85 20.59
CA PRO A 5 7.84 13.32 19.25
C PRO A 5 6.70 12.37 18.89
N LYS A 6 6.16 12.54 17.68
CA LYS A 6 5.18 11.59 17.14
C LYS A 6 5.84 10.22 17.16
N GLN A 7 5.27 9.30 17.90
CA GLN A 7 5.75 7.93 17.93
C GLN A 7 5.60 7.33 16.53
N GLU A 8 6.72 7.22 15.83
CA GLU A 8 6.78 6.41 14.63
C GLU A 8 6.43 4.95 14.98
N PRO A 9 5.71 4.25 14.12
CA PRO A 9 5.40 2.86 14.36
C PRO A 9 6.71 2.09 14.58
N ARG A 10 6.81 1.40 15.71
CA ARG A 10 7.98 0.58 16.01
C ARG A 10 8.03 -0.56 15.00
N VAL A 11 9.01 -0.53 14.14
CA VAL A 11 9.36 -1.66 13.29
C VAL A 11 9.98 -2.72 14.19
N GLY A 12 9.48 -3.94 14.14
CA GLY A 12 9.97 -5.04 14.98
C GLY A 12 11.48 -5.22 14.85
N ALA A 13 12.19 -5.35 15.95
CA ALA A 13 13.63 -5.54 15.97
C ALA A 13 14.00 -6.79 15.15
N GLY A 14 14.83 -6.64 14.16
CA GLY A 14 15.38 -7.72 13.33
C GLY A 14 14.85 -7.83 11.92
N VAL A 15 13.77 -7.13 11.57
CA VAL A 15 13.12 -7.23 10.26
C VAL A 15 13.30 -6.00 9.38
N ALA A 16 13.67 -4.88 9.95
CA ALA A 16 13.84 -3.60 9.25
C ALA A 16 14.91 -3.62 8.15
N CYS A 17 15.80 -4.62 8.16
CA CYS A 17 16.96 -4.59 7.28
C CYS A 17 16.69 -4.90 5.81
N GLN A 18 15.57 -5.49 5.46
CA GLN A 18 15.39 -5.96 4.08
C GLN A 18 14.60 -5.02 3.17
N VAL A 19 13.74 -4.19 3.74
CA VAL A 19 12.93 -3.26 2.97
C VAL A 19 13.54 -1.86 2.91
N HIS A 20 14.39 -1.55 3.87
CA HIS A 20 15.01 -0.23 3.97
C HIS A 20 16.52 -0.35 4.06
N ARG A 21 17.21 -0.02 3.00
CA ARG A 21 18.63 0.31 3.12
C ARG A 21 18.75 1.38 4.20
N HIS A 22 19.36 1.03 5.35
CA HIS A 22 19.65 1.92 6.48
C HIS A 22 18.49 2.27 7.43
N GLY A 23 17.45 1.45 7.54
CA GLY A 23 16.40 1.65 8.53
C GLY A 23 15.52 2.89 8.32
N ARG A 24 15.54 3.47 7.13
CA ARG A 24 14.70 4.60 6.73
C ARG A 24 13.54 4.14 5.89
N LEU A 25 12.38 4.71 6.17
CA LEU A 25 11.21 4.57 5.31
C LEU A 25 11.53 5.18 3.94
N ASP A 26 11.22 4.48 2.85
CA ASP A 26 11.42 5.04 1.52
C ASP A 26 10.52 6.27 1.30
N ARG A 27 10.93 7.17 0.41
CA ARG A 27 10.25 8.44 0.19
C ARG A 27 8.82 8.29 -0.30
N GLY A 28 8.57 7.30 -1.15
CA GLY A 28 7.23 7.03 -1.66
C GLY A 28 6.29 6.57 -0.55
N SER A 29 6.73 5.65 0.29
CA SER A 29 5.97 5.20 1.46
C SER A 29 5.72 6.34 2.45
N ALA A 30 6.72 7.18 2.72
CA ALA A 30 6.56 8.33 3.60
C ALA A 30 5.49 9.31 3.08
N LEU A 31 5.50 9.58 1.78
CA LEU A 31 4.50 10.43 1.13
C LEU A 31 3.10 9.82 1.24
N LEU A 32 2.97 8.53 0.94
CA LEU A 32 1.69 7.81 1.01
C LEU A 32 1.13 7.76 2.43
N LEU A 33 1.97 7.53 3.44
CA LEU A 33 1.56 7.55 4.85
C LEU A 33 0.91 8.87 5.27
N GLY A 34 1.30 9.99 4.66
CA GLY A 34 0.69 11.28 4.87
C GLY A 34 -0.65 11.49 4.18
N GLN A 35 -1.07 10.57 3.32
CA GLN A 35 -2.25 10.67 2.47
C GLN A 35 -3.21 9.49 2.66
N LEU A 36 -3.39 9.04 3.91
CA LEU A 36 -4.26 7.90 4.21
C LEU A 36 -5.65 8.27 4.73
N ASP A 37 -5.94 9.57 4.88
CA ASP A 37 -7.25 10.01 5.35
C ASP A 37 -8.35 9.84 4.30
N GLY A 38 -9.57 9.66 4.78
CA GLY A 38 -10.76 9.65 3.93
C GLY A 38 -10.93 8.41 3.06
N LEU A 39 -10.31 7.29 3.41
CA LEU A 39 -10.56 6.02 2.72
C LEU A 39 -11.98 5.52 3.00
N PRO A 40 -12.64 4.86 2.03
CA PRO A 40 -13.92 4.22 2.26
C PRO A 40 -13.84 3.19 3.39
N GLN A 41 -14.92 3.08 4.16
CA GLN A 41 -15.04 2.09 5.22
C GLN A 41 -15.29 0.69 4.66
N GLY A 42 -14.68 -0.31 5.26
CA GLY A 42 -14.82 -1.70 4.89
C GLY A 42 -13.50 -2.44 4.87
N HIS A 43 -13.39 -3.45 4.03
CA HIS A 43 -12.19 -4.26 3.91
C HIS A 43 -11.10 -3.52 3.14
N LEU A 44 -9.95 -3.30 3.75
CA LEU A 44 -8.78 -2.63 3.17
C LEU A 44 -7.71 -3.64 2.77
N LEU A 45 -7.01 -3.37 1.69
CA LEU A 45 -5.86 -4.15 1.22
C LEU A 45 -4.61 -3.28 1.15
N ASP A 46 -3.53 -3.74 1.77
CA ASP A 46 -2.16 -3.26 1.54
C ASP A 46 -1.51 -4.20 0.52
N PHE A 47 -1.44 -3.76 -0.72
CA PHE A 47 -0.87 -4.54 -1.82
C PHE A 47 0.63 -4.27 -1.97
N GLY A 48 1.43 -5.35 -1.92
CA GLY A 48 2.89 -5.25 -1.88
C GLY A 48 3.36 -4.74 -0.52
N CYS A 49 2.96 -5.44 0.53
CA CYS A 49 3.03 -4.92 1.90
C CYS A 49 4.45 -4.76 2.47
N GLY A 50 5.45 -5.42 1.90
CA GLY A 50 6.83 -5.32 2.37
C GLY A 50 6.97 -5.59 3.87
N ALA A 51 7.55 -4.65 4.60
CA ALA A 51 7.71 -4.73 6.05
C ALA A 51 6.42 -4.50 6.86
N GLY A 52 5.32 -4.16 6.21
CA GLY A 52 4.02 -4.00 6.86
C GLY A 52 3.79 -2.65 7.53
N VAL A 53 4.63 -1.66 7.29
CA VAL A 53 4.50 -0.33 7.91
C VAL A 53 3.20 0.37 7.47
N LEU A 54 2.91 0.32 6.17
CA LEU A 54 1.69 0.90 5.62
C LEU A 54 0.44 0.19 6.18
N GLY A 55 0.43 -1.14 6.17
CA GLY A 55 -0.67 -1.95 6.72
C GLY A 55 -0.87 -1.71 8.21
N ALA A 56 0.19 -1.65 9.01
CA ALA A 56 0.12 -1.34 10.44
C ALA A 56 -0.47 0.06 10.67
N THR A 57 -0.07 1.04 9.87
CA THR A 57 -0.59 2.40 9.95
C THR A 57 -2.07 2.45 9.58
N LEU A 58 -2.48 1.73 8.52
CA LEU A 58 -3.88 1.60 8.12
C LEU A 58 -4.72 0.98 9.24
N LYS A 59 -4.26 -0.11 9.86
CA LYS A 59 -5.00 -0.75 10.96
C LYS A 59 -5.14 0.15 12.18
N ARG A 60 -4.10 0.91 12.49
CA ARG A 60 -4.14 1.85 13.60
C ARG A 60 -5.11 3.01 13.33
N ARG A 61 -5.17 3.49 12.10
CA ARG A 61 -6.04 4.60 11.69
C ARG A 61 -7.50 4.16 11.49
N TYR A 62 -7.70 2.94 11.02
CA TYR A 62 -9.01 2.33 10.76
C TYR A 62 -9.18 1.05 11.57
N PRO A 63 -9.24 1.13 12.91
CA PRO A 63 -9.21 -0.05 13.78
C PRO A 63 -10.39 -0.99 13.60
N HIS A 64 -11.50 -0.50 13.10
CA HIS A 64 -12.72 -1.30 12.88
C HIS A 64 -12.79 -1.89 11.48
N SER A 65 -11.91 -1.50 10.57
CA SER A 65 -11.83 -2.07 9.24
C SER A 65 -11.10 -3.41 9.25
N GLN A 66 -11.62 -4.35 8.49
CA GLN A 66 -10.87 -5.57 8.15
C GLN A 66 -9.68 -5.17 7.26
N LEU A 67 -8.51 -5.73 7.51
CA LEU A 67 -7.31 -5.45 6.75
C LEU A 67 -6.63 -6.74 6.30
N THR A 68 -6.26 -6.78 5.04
CA THR A 68 -5.40 -7.81 4.46
C THR A 68 -4.12 -7.16 3.93
N LEU A 69 -2.98 -7.77 4.24
CA LEU A 69 -1.69 -7.44 3.66
C LEU A 69 -1.27 -8.56 2.73
N LEU A 70 -0.78 -8.23 1.54
CA LEU A 70 -0.39 -9.22 0.53
C LEU A 70 0.97 -8.88 -0.04
N ASP A 71 1.82 -9.89 -0.15
CA ASP A 71 3.11 -9.79 -0.84
C ASP A 71 3.47 -11.13 -1.48
N VAL A 72 4.25 -11.10 -2.55
CA VAL A 72 4.78 -12.30 -3.21
C VAL A 72 5.99 -12.87 -2.45
N ASP A 73 6.72 -12.03 -1.73
CA ASP A 73 7.93 -12.41 -1.01
C ASP A 73 7.59 -12.96 0.38
N ALA A 74 8.01 -14.19 0.64
CA ALA A 74 7.82 -14.84 1.93
C ALA A 74 8.47 -14.08 3.10
N PHE A 75 9.61 -13.43 2.87
CA PHE A 75 10.24 -12.57 3.89
C PHE A 75 9.40 -11.34 4.19
N ALA A 76 8.81 -10.72 3.19
CA ALA A 76 7.89 -9.59 3.38
C ALA A 76 6.66 -9.99 4.18
N VAL A 77 6.07 -11.14 3.87
CA VAL A 77 4.93 -11.69 4.62
C VAL A 77 5.27 -11.88 6.09
N GLU A 78 6.40 -12.52 6.40
CA GLU A 78 6.84 -12.72 7.79
C GLU A 78 7.18 -11.38 8.46
N SER A 79 7.85 -10.46 7.76
CA SER A 79 8.14 -9.11 8.25
C SER A 79 6.88 -8.35 8.63
N SER A 80 5.86 -8.43 7.80
CA SER A 80 4.56 -7.79 8.07
C SER A 80 3.89 -8.38 9.32
N ARG A 81 3.93 -9.70 9.48
CA ARG A 81 3.40 -10.36 10.69
C ARG A 81 4.10 -9.89 11.96
N LEU A 82 5.43 -9.79 11.93
CA LEU A 82 6.23 -9.31 13.04
C LEU A 82 5.95 -7.82 13.36
N THR A 83 5.81 -7.00 12.33
CA THR A 83 5.48 -5.57 12.50
C THR A 83 4.11 -5.39 13.14
N LEU A 84 3.10 -6.13 12.70
CA LEU A 84 1.77 -6.10 13.30
C LEU A 84 1.81 -6.56 14.76
N ALA A 85 2.45 -7.67 15.04
CA ALA A 85 2.59 -8.21 16.40
C ALA A 85 3.31 -7.22 17.34
N ALA A 86 4.40 -6.62 16.88
CA ALA A 86 5.17 -5.64 17.66
C ALA A 86 4.37 -4.38 18.02
N ASN A 87 3.33 -4.07 17.24
CA ASN A 87 2.43 -2.93 17.47
C ASN A 87 1.09 -3.32 18.11
N GLY A 88 0.90 -4.60 18.47
CA GLY A 88 -0.35 -5.09 19.05
C GLY A 88 -1.54 -5.01 18.10
N LEU A 89 -1.29 -5.16 16.79
CA LEU A 89 -2.31 -5.06 15.75
C LEU A 89 -2.59 -6.43 15.14
N GLU A 90 -3.85 -6.65 14.77
CA GLU A 90 -4.30 -7.87 14.10
C GLU A 90 -4.76 -7.57 12.69
N ALA A 91 -4.24 -8.32 11.73
CA ALA A 91 -4.66 -8.29 10.34
C ALA A 91 -4.27 -9.61 9.67
N GLU A 92 -4.92 -9.93 8.57
CA GLU A 92 -4.56 -11.07 7.73
C GLU A 92 -3.36 -10.72 6.87
N VAL A 93 -2.35 -11.58 6.86
CA VAL A 93 -1.18 -11.43 5.99
C VAL A 93 -1.09 -12.67 5.11
N ILE A 94 -1.14 -12.48 3.80
CA ILE A 94 -1.14 -13.56 2.82
C ILE A 94 0.02 -13.46 1.85
N ALA A 95 0.54 -14.60 1.44
CA ALA A 95 1.48 -14.72 0.33
C ALA A 95 0.70 -14.95 -0.96
N GLY A 96 1.06 -14.24 -2.02
CA GLY A 96 0.40 -14.43 -3.31
C GLY A 96 1.11 -13.70 -4.44
N ASP A 97 0.95 -14.23 -5.65
CA ASP A 97 1.54 -13.67 -6.85
C ASP A 97 0.57 -12.67 -7.50
N GLY A 98 0.68 -11.42 -7.09
CA GLY A 98 -0.11 -10.34 -7.64
C GLY A 98 -1.53 -10.21 -7.07
N ILE A 99 -2.28 -9.29 -7.67
CA ILE A 99 -3.61 -8.91 -7.20
C ILE A 99 -4.64 -10.06 -7.29
N ASP A 100 -4.43 -11.02 -8.16
CA ASP A 100 -5.36 -12.15 -8.32
C ASP A 100 -5.47 -13.01 -7.06
N ALA A 101 -4.45 -12.99 -6.19
CA ALA A 101 -4.47 -13.65 -4.89
C ALA A 101 -5.26 -12.89 -3.81
N ALA A 102 -5.61 -11.63 -4.06
CA ALA A 102 -6.31 -10.78 -3.11
C ALA A 102 -7.80 -11.14 -2.99
N PRO A 103 -8.41 -10.86 -1.83
CA PRO A 103 -9.86 -10.96 -1.69
C PRO A 103 -10.59 -9.99 -2.61
N THR A 104 -11.85 -10.24 -2.84
CA THR A 104 -12.79 -9.34 -3.51
C THR A 104 -13.66 -8.61 -2.48
N GLY A 105 -14.48 -7.68 -2.92
CA GLY A 105 -15.33 -6.91 -2.01
C GLY A 105 -14.57 -5.89 -1.18
N LEU A 106 -13.45 -5.37 -1.70
CA LEU A 106 -12.62 -4.42 -0.99
C LEU A 106 -13.19 -3.00 -1.06
N ALA A 107 -13.12 -2.29 0.06
CA ALA A 107 -13.42 -0.87 0.13
C ALA A 107 -12.27 -0.01 -0.42
N ALA A 108 -11.04 -0.43 -0.22
CA ALA A 108 -9.88 0.25 -0.75
C ALA A 108 -8.69 -0.69 -0.97
N ILE A 109 -7.90 -0.37 -1.97
CA ILE A 109 -6.57 -0.94 -2.22
C ILE A 109 -5.58 0.21 -2.07
N VAL A 110 -4.63 0.06 -1.15
CA VAL A 110 -3.53 1.01 -0.94
C VAL A 110 -2.24 0.32 -1.30
N SER A 111 -1.38 0.97 -2.06
CA SER A 111 -0.15 0.34 -2.54
C SER A 111 0.99 1.32 -2.73
N ASN A 112 2.17 0.89 -2.30
CA ASN A 112 3.44 1.37 -2.82
C ASN A 112 4.06 0.24 -3.64
N PRO A 113 3.71 0.14 -4.94
CA PRO A 113 4.20 -0.95 -5.77
C PRO A 113 5.72 -0.89 -5.92
N PRO A 114 6.39 -2.04 -6.09
CA PRO A 114 7.85 -2.04 -6.28
C PRO A 114 8.22 -1.37 -7.59
N PHE A 115 8.98 -0.26 -7.50
CA PHE A 115 9.48 0.49 -8.67
C PHE A 115 10.94 0.21 -8.97
N HIS A 116 11.59 -0.68 -8.21
CA HIS A 116 13.04 -0.79 -8.23
C HIS A 116 13.55 -1.50 -9.49
N SER A 117 14.23 -0.68 -10.22
CA SER A 117 15.36 -0.95 -11.10
C SER A 117 15.47 -2.38 -11.64
N GLY A 118 15.27 -2.48 -12.91
CA GLY A 118 15.95 -3.46 -13.71
C GLY A 118 15.17 -4.72 -14.00
N VAL A 119 13.88 -4.79 -13.70
CA VAL A 119 13.15 -5.97 -14.12
C VAL A 119 11.74 -5.64 -14.58
N HIS A 120 11.47 -6.01 -15.80
CA HIS A 120 10.14 -6.02 -16.42
C HIS A 120 9.05 -6.61 -15.53
N THR A 121 9.40 -7.53 -14.64
CA THR A 121 8.50 -8.26 -13.76
C THR A 121 7.75 -7.36 -12.76
N ASN A 122 8.44 -6.38 -12.16
CA ASN A 122 7.82 -5.48 -11.19
C ASN A 122 6.88 -4.47 -11.85
N TYR A 123 7.24 -4.01 -13.03
CA TYR A 123 6.37 -3.13 -13.82
C TYR A 123 5.10 -3.87 -14.28
N GLN A 124 5.23 -5.13 -14.68
CA GLN A 124 4.10 -5.97 -15.07
C GLN A 124 3.13 -6.21 -13.91
N ALA A 125 3.63 -6.45 -12.69
CA ALA A 125 2.78 -6.63 -11.52
C ALA A 125 1.99 -5.35 -11.19
N SER A 126 2.61 -4.19 -11.31
CA SER A 126 1.95 -2.90 -11.11
C SER A 126 0.90 -2.62 -12.18
N GLU A 127 1.21 -2.87 -13.45
CA GLU A 127 0.24 -2.74 -14.54
C GLU A 127 -0.94 -3.70 -14.36
N HIS A 128 -0.68 -4.93 -13.96
CA HIS A 128 -1.71 -5.93 -13.71
C HIS A 128 -2.64 -5.49 -12.57
N LEU A 129 -2.08 -4.93 -11.49
CA LEU A 129 -2.86 -4.30 -10.43
C LEU A 129 -3.81 -3.25 -11.00
N LEU A 130 -3.31 -2.32 -11.81
CA LEU A 130 -4.12 -1.24 -12.37
C LEU A 130 -5.23 -1.75 -13.29
N ARG A 131 -4.97 -2.81 -14.05
CA ARG A 131 -5.94 -3.43 -14.95
C ARG A 131 -7.02 -4.22 -14.20
N GLN A 132 -6.71 -4.80 -13.06
CA GLN A 132 -7.57 -5.74 -12.35
C GLN A 132 -8.18 -5.20 -11.06
N ALA A 133 -7.76 -4.02 -10.59
CA ALA A 133 -8.24 -3.45 -9.34
C ALA A 133 -9.77 -3.38 -9.23
N ALA A 134 -10.45 -3.04 -10.32
CA ALA A 134 -11.90 -2.95 -10.34
C ALA A 134 -12.61 -4.27 -9.98
N ARG A 135 -12.01 -5.42 -10.29
CA ARG A 135 -12.57 -6.74 -9.96
C ARG A 135 -12.53 -7.05 -8.47
N HIS A 136 -11.60 -6.42 -7.74
CA HIS A 136 -11.39 -6.65 -6.32
C HIS A 136 -12.05 -5.56 -5.46
N LEU A 137 -12.34 -4.40 -6.02
CA LEU A 137 -13.01 -3.30 -5.34
C LEU A 137 -14.53 -3.42 -5.43
N ASP A 138 -15.20 -3.07 -4.34
CA ASP A 138 -16.62 -2.79 -4.38
C ASP A 138 -16.91 -1.54 -5.21
N LYS A 139 -18.16 -1.39 -5.66
CA LYS A 139 -18.61 -0.18 -6.33
C LYS A 139 -18.40 1.02 -5.39
N GLY A 140 -17.73 2.05 -5.88
CA GLY A 140 -17.30 3.20 -5.07
C GLY A 140 -16.02 2.97 -4.27
N GLY A 141 -15.46 1.77 -4.30
CA GLY A 141 -14.17 1.47 -3.67
C GLY A 141 -13.02 2.24 -4.33
N GLU A 142 -11.98 2.49 -3.56
CA GLU A 142 -10.87 3.37 -3.97
C GLU A 142 -9.56 2.62 -4.14
N LEU A 143 -8.87 2.89 -5.24
CA LEU A 143 -7.45 2.59 -5.41
C LEU A 143 -6.64 3.84 -5.08
N ARG A 144 -5.71 3.73 -4.13
CA ARG A 144 -4.79 4.81 -3.75
C ARG A 144 -3.37 4.30 -3.77
N LEU A 145 -2.54 4.86 -4.62
CA LEU A 145 -1.17 4.39 -4.78
C LEU A 145 -0.17 5.53 -4.96
N VAL A 146 1.08 5.26 -4.60
CA VAL A 146 2.21 6.12 -4.90
C VAL A 146 2.97 5.59 -6.11
N ALA A 147 3.41 6.50 -6.96
CA ALA A 147 4.20 6.19 -8.15
C ALA A 147 5.23 7.29 -8.43
N ASN A 148 6.31 6.93 -9.09
CA ASN A 148 7.22 7.92 -9.66
C ASN A 148 6.46 8.81 -10.66
N SER A 149 6.73 10.12 -10.63
CA SER A 149 6.00 11.10 -11.44
C SER A 149 6.14 10.88 -12.95
N PHE A 150 7.20 10.22 -13.40
CA PHE A 150 7.43 9.93 -14.82
C PHE A 150 6.63 8.72 -15.34
N LEU A 151 6.02 7.91 -14.46
CA LEU A 151 5.22 6.78 -14.88
C LEU A 151 3.85 7.23 -15.38
N LYS A 152 3.43 6.70 -16.52
CA LYS A 152 2.16 7.05 -17.17
C LYS A 152 1.01 6.16 -16.68
N TYR A 153 0.75 6.19 -15.37
CA TYR A 153 -0.33 5.41 -14.77
C TYR A 153 -1.73 6.00 -14.93
N PRO A 154 -1.94 7.34 -14.92
CA PRO A 154 -3.29 7.88 -15.02
C PRO A 154 -4.13 7.37 -16.19
N PRO A 155 -3.63 7.31 -17.43
CA PRO A 155 -4.43 6.77 -18.54
C PRO A 155 -4.87 5.32 -18.32
N LEU A 156 -4.01 4.49 -17.76
CA LEU A 156 -4.31 3.08 -17.48
C LEU A 156 -5.33 2.94 -16.35
N ILE A 157 -5.21 3.76 -15.31
CA ILE A 157 -6.17 3.82 -14.20
C ILE A 157 -7.55 4.26 -14.72
N GLU A 158 -7.60 5.29 -15.52
CA GLU A 158 -8.85 5.82 -16.07
C GLU A 158 -9.53 4.83 -17.03
N GLN A 159 -8.74 4.11 -17.81
CA GLN A 159 -9.27 3.10 -18.73
C GLN A 159 -9.97 1.94 -17.98
N HIS A 160 -9.45 1.53 -16.82
CA HIS A 160 -9.89 0.30 -16.15
C HIS A 160 -10.68 0.53 -14.86
N LEU A 161 -10.63 1.70 -14.27
CA LEU A 161 -11.23 1.95 -12.97
C LEU A 161 -12.18 3.16 -12.97
N GLY A 162 -11.66 4.34 -13.24
CA GLY A 162 -12.42 5.57 -13.19
C GLY A 162 -11.52 6.81 -13.19
N PRO A 163 -12.08 8.01 -13.07
CA PRO A 163 -11.30 9.24 -13.07
C PRO A 163 -10.18 9.20 -12.04
N CYS A 164 -8.96 9.53 -12.49
CA CYS A 164 -7.76 9.52 -11.66
C CYS A 164 -7.44 10.93 -11.17
N LYS A 165 -7.28 11.07 -9.86
CA LYS A 165 -6.86 12.31 -9.21
C LYS A 165 -5.45 12.19 -8.71
N THR A 166 -4.67 13.26 -8.81
CA THR A 166 -3.41 13.41 -8.10
C THR A 166 -3.67 14.12 -6.77
N LEU A 167 -3.46 13.43 -5.65
CA LEU A 167 -3.68 14.00 -4.33
C LEU A 167 -2.53 14.93 -3.92
N ILE A 168 -1.31 14.53 -4.23
CA ILE A 168 -0.10 15.29 -3.95
C ILE A 168 1.03 14.87 -4.90
N GLU A 169 1.94 15.78 -5.16
CA GLU A 169 3.21 15.53 -5.84
C GLU A 169 4.35 16.12 -5.02
N ALA A 170 5.34 15.31 -4.70
CA ALA A 170 6.54 15.72 -3.97
C ALA A 170 7.69 14.74 -4.21
N ASP A 171 8.91 15.26 -4.22
CA ASP A 171 10.15 14.46 -4.31
C ASP A 171 10.20 13.48 -5.51
N GLY A 172 9.56 13.83 -6.61
CA GLY A 172 9.50 12.99 -7.81
C GLY A 172 8.45 11.87 -7.73
N PHE A 173 7.58 11.90 -6.73
CA PHE A 173 6.46 10.97 -6.55
C PHE A 173 5.12 11.67 -6.64
N ARG A 174 4.10 10.91 -7.05
CA ARG A 174 2.70 11.31 -6.99
C ARG A 174 1.87 10.27 -6.26
N ILE A 175 0.89 10.74 -5.50
CA ILE A 175 -0.17 9.88 -4.96
C ILE A 175 -1.38 10.01 -5.86
N TYR A 176 -1.78 8.89 -6.44
CA TYR A 176 -3.00 8.80 -7.25
C TYR A 176 -4.14 8.21 -6.46
N SER A 177 -5.34 8.69 -6.74
CA SER A 177 -6.59 8.16 -6.19
C SER A 177 -7.61 8.03 -7.31
N ALA A 178 -8.25 6.88 -7.39
CA ALA A 178 -9.34 6.63 -8.32
C ALA A 178 -10.39 5.75 -7.66
N ARG A 179 -11.66 6.02 -7.93
CA ARG A 179 -12.78 5.22 -7.44
C ARG A 179 -13.39 4.40 -8.56
N ARG A 180 -13.76 3.18 -8.19
CA ARG A 180 -14.54 2.34 -9.09
C ARG A 180 -15.94 2.97 -9.27
N CYS A 181 -16.30 3.19 -10.51
CA CYS A 181 -17.64 3.65 -10.90
C CYS A 181 -18.70 2.58 -10.69
#